data_ecba59352f45577de11c96a930137d9f
#
_entry.id   ecba59352f45577de11c96a930137d9f
#
_cell.length_a   1.000
_cell.length_b   1.000
_cell.length_c   1.000
_cell.angle_alpha   90.00
_cell.angle_beta   90.00
_cell.angle_gamma   90.00
#
_symmetry.space_group_name_H-M   'P 1'
#
loop_
_entity.id
_entity.type
_entity.pdbx_description
1 polymer ?
#
loop_
_entity_poly.entity_id
_entity_poly.type
_entity_poly.pdbx_seq_one_letter_code
_entity_poly.pdbx_strand_id
1 'polypeptide(L)'
;MDIQKNTMNNNISFLRIRPCDNDNEIYLNSRKKEGTSTFLIKSDVSVNTDNLHNKEFQTVSKDISINSDVWIVTDENWKEFKSVHPKRLIYIFKNNIEIALEVXDRLKPHTILISTNSELQFLKSINSKTNFITSTYVETIEEAIEFANAGVSDLLLRDWSSEQILELQNLEGLNFYERTLLSPVFSIDEAREEFDKERFFRFLKTRNVRGFRRKETSWSPGSGKNIPNLNNFVFNNKSQINHSEIDSILKRVLDGYQINNDDLRVLFNTAGEKINDIANVANELNFLKNGNNVSYVKNRNINYTNQCYYKCGFCGFSKGPNSLNLKEKPYTIDIQEVVERTVEAHEMGASEVCLQGGIHPDYTGKFYLKMVEDIKASVPEMHIHGFTPLEIWQGAETIGLSVEEYLXLLKKAGLXTLPGTAAEILDDRVRXYLCPDKITSSQWAYVMEVAHNLGIKSTATIMFGHIDDIDSWVNHFSLIKNVQSKTNGFTEVVPLPFVHMGSPIYLQGKSMPGPTWDEVVLIHSLARIYFVNSINNIQASWVKLGHDGAGKLLHAGVNDLGGTLINENISRASGADHGQETTEDQFIQIIESENKNPILRNTLYTKFSETKNTLEKK
;
A
#
# COMPACT_ATOMS: atom_id res chain seq x y z
N MET A 1 19.66 16.24 -28.90
CA MET A 1 19.84 17.25 -27.83
C MET A 1 20.35 16.52 -26.59
N ASP A 2 21.56 16.83 -26.14
CA ASP A 2 22.10 16.23 -24.93
C ASP A 2 21.36 16.79 -23.71
N ILE A 3 20.56 15.96 -23.08
CA ILE A 3 19.94 16.28 -21.81
C ILE A 3 21.07 16.41 -20.79
N GLN A 4 21.40 17.63 -20.41
CA GLN A 4 22.36 17.84 -19.31
C GLN A 4 21.78 17.17 -18.07
N LYS A 5 22.46 16.14 -17.59
CA LYS A 5 22.16 15.42 -16.35
C LYS A 5 22.30 16.34 -15.15
N ASN A 6 21.38 17.27 -15.00
CA ASN A 6 21.27 18.05 -13.78
C ASN A 6 20.39 17.26 -12.79
N THR A 7 20.98 16.88 -11.72
CA THR A 7 20.53 15.99 -10.66
C THR A 7 19.45 16.61 -9.75
N MET A 8 18.53 17.38 -10.28
CA MET A 8 17.36 17.82 -9.51
C MET A 8 16.20 16.83 -9.67
N ASN A 9 15.37 16.78 -8.66
CA ASN A 9 14.21 15.92 -8.51
C ASN A 9 13.48 15.70 -9.86
N ASN A 10 13.69 14.55 -10.46
CA ASN A 10 13.17 14.23 -11.80
C ASN A 10 11.69 13.80 -11.77
N ASN A 11 11.03 13.94 -10.64
CA ASN A 11 9.62 13.59 -10.49
C ASN A 11 8.76 14.82 -10.69
N ILE A 12 8.09 14.85 -11.83
CA ILE A 12 7.26 16.00 -12.22
C ILE A 12 5.83 15.52 -12.33
N SER A 13 4.96 16.09 -11.53
CA SER A 13 3.54 15.81 -11.65
C SER A 13 2.95 16.61 -12.82
N PHE A 14 1.90 16.08 -13.42
CA PHE A 14 1.14 16.79 -14.43
C PHE A 14 -0.37 16.57 -14.25
N LEU A 15 -1.15 17.50 -14.79
CA LEU A 15 -2.59 17.55 -14.62
C LEU A 15 -3.25 17.97 -15.94
N ARG A 16 -4.30 17.25 -16.34
CA ARG A 16 -5.11 17.64 -17.52
C ARG A 16 -6.19 18.62 -17.08
N ILE A 17 -6.15 19.82 -17.64
CA ILE A 17 -7.08 20.89 -17.31
C ILE A 17 -7.80 21.39 -18.58
N ARG A 18 -9.09 21.68 -18.47
CA ARG A 18 -9.89 22.25 -19.58
C ARG A 18 -10.85 23.31 -19.07
N PRO A 19 -11.17 24.30 -19.91
CA PRO A 19 -12.32 25.16 -19.64
C PRO A 19 -13.60 24.34 -19.59
N CYS A 20 -14.51 24.72 -18.71
CA CYS A 20 -15.82 24.05 -18.63
C CYS A 20 -16.83 24.83 -19.47
N ASP A 21 -17.20 24.28 -20.60
CA ASP A 21 -18.16 24.90 -21.52
C ASP A 21 -19.59 24.36 -21.35
N ASN A 22 -19.72 23.21 -20.65
CA ASN A 22 -21.01 22.52 -20.49
C ASN A 22 -20.93 21.51 -19.36
N ASP A 23 -22.03 21.30 -18.64
CA ASP A 23 -22.11 20.33 -17.52
C ASP A 23 -23.06 19.17 -17.77
N ASN A 24 -23.56 18.99 -19.02
CA ASN A 24 -24.43 17.86 -19.29
C ASN A 24 -23.68 16.51 -19.26
N GLU A 25 -24.40 15.46 -18.97
CA GLU A 25 -23.82 14.13 -18.73
C GLU A 25 -23.04 13.58 -19.93
N ILE A 26 -23.47 13.82 -21.15
CA ILE A 26 -22.82 13.33 -22.37
C ILE A 26 -21.44 14.01 -22.51
N TYR A 27 -21.40 15.33 -22.34
CA TYR A 27 -20.15 16.12 -22.40
C TYR A 27 -19.17 15.66 -21.31
N LEU A 28 -19.62 15.57 -20.06
CA LEU A 28 -18.77 15.19 -18.93
C LEU A 28 -18.20 13.76 -19.11
N ASN A 29 -19.03 12.81 -19.57
CA ASN A 29 -18.57 11.44 -19.82
C ASN A 29 -17.53 11.40 -20.95
N SER A 30 -17.70 12.21 -22.00
CA SER A 30 -16.71 12.34 -23.08
C SER A 30 -15.37 12.85 -22.53
N ARG A 31 -15.41 13.94 -21.77
CA ARG A 31 -14.20 14.55 -21.17
C ARG A 31 -13.50 13.60 -20.19
N LYS A 32 -14.26 12.83 -19.42
CA LYS A 32 -13.70 11.81 -18.51
C LYS A 32 -12.95 10.73 -19.29
N LYS A 33 -13.50 10.27 -20.41
CA LYS A 33 -12.84 9.28 -21.29
C LYS A 33 -11.53 9.84 -21.88
N GLU A 34 -11.46 11.13 -22.14
CA GLU A 34 -10.26 11.82 -22.63
C GLU A 34 -9.23 12.04 -21.50
N GLY A 35 -9.58 11.75 -20.25
CA GLY A 35 -8.69 11.89 -19.11
C GLY A 35 -8.71 13.26 -18.44
N THR A 36 -9.63 14.14 -18.79
CA THR A 36 -9.79 15.43 -18.08
C THR A 36 -10.10 15.16 -16.62
N SER A 37 -9.43 15.86 -15.73
CA SER A 37 -9.59 15.73 -14.27
C SER A 37 -10.02 17.04 -13.61
N THR A 38 -9.76 18.17 -14.23
CA THR A 38 -10.01 19.49 -13.64
C THR A 38 -10.67 20.41 -14.68
N PHE A 39 -11.71 21.10 -14.24
CA PHE A 39 -12.40 22.11 -15.05
C PHE A 39 -12.18 23.52 -14.50
N LEU A 40 -11.79 24.42 -15.36
CA LEU A 40 -11.72 25.85 -15.08
C LEU A 40 -13.10 26.48 -15.33
N ILE A 41 -13.76 26.95 -14.29
CA ILE A 41 -15.08 27.56 -14.35
C ILE A 41 -14.92 29.06 -14.63
N LYS A 42 -15.63 29.53 -15.63
CA LYS A 42 -15.68 30.97 -15.98
C LYS A 42 -16.95 31.57 -15.38
N SER A 43 -16.85 32.81 -14.95
CA SER A 43 -17.98 33.56 -14.34
C SER A 43 -19.14 33.81 -15.29
N ASP A 44 -18.89 33.76 -16.59
CA ASP A 44 -19.90 34.03 -17.64
C ASP A 44 -20.64 32.77 -18.11
N VAL A 45 -20.30 31.61 -17.56
CA VAL A 45 -20.90 30.32 -17.94
C VAL A 45 -21.71 29.76 -16.75
N SER A 46 -22.99 29.48 -16.98
CA SER A 46 -23.83 28.84 -15.98
C SER A 46 -23.56 27.32 -15.96
N VAL A 47 -22.85 26.89 -14.97
CA VAL A 47 -22.48 25.47 -14.78
C VAL A 47 -22.88 25.04 -13.37
N ASN A 48 -23.54 23.90 -13.26
CA ASN A 48 -23.83 23.32 -11.97
C ASN A 48 -22.60 22.55 -11.48
N THR A 49 -21.88 23.11 -10.52
CA THR A 49 -20.67 22.51 -9.95
C THR A 49 -20.92 21.16 -9.31
N ASP A 50 -22.14 20.91 -8.78
CA ASP A 50 -22.49 19.61 -8.21
C ASP A 50 -22.46 18.49 -9.27
N ASN A 51 -22.85 18.78 -10.51
CA ASN A 51 -22.74 17.82 -11.61
C ASN A 51 -21.28 17.46 -11.91
N LEU A 52 -20.37 18.42 -11.82
CA LEU A 52 -18.93 18.19 -11.99
C LEU A 52 -18.39 17.34 -10.83
N HIS A 53 -18.72 17.69 -9.60
CA HIS A 53 -18.31 16.95 -8.42
C HIS A 53 -18.84 15.50 -8.46
N ASN A 54 -20.07 15.31 -8.87
CA ASN A 54 -20.67 13.97 -8.99
C ASN A 54 -19.97 13.08 -10.04
N LYS A 55 -19.24 13.69 -10.98
CA LYS A 55 -18.44 12.95 -11.98
C LYS A 55 -16.94 12.93 -11.63
N GLU A 56 -16.58 13.31 -10.41
CA GLU A 56 -15.21 13.28 -9.88
C GLU A 56 -14.27 14.33 -10.49
N PHE A 57 -14.79 15.39 -11.06
CA PHE A 57 -13.97 16.50 -11.53
C PHE A 57 -13.71 17.50 -10.41
N GLN A 58 -12.51 18.01 -10.36
CA GLN A 58 -12.17 19.17 -9.53
C GLN A 58 -12.58 20.44 -10.29
N THR A 59 -13.08 21.41 -9.56
CA THR A 59 -13.46 22.71 -10.11
C THR A 59 -12.48 23.79 -9.66
N VAL A 60 -12.15 24.70 -10.56
CA VAL A 60 -11.25 25.82 -10.30
C VAL A 60 -11.92 27.10 -10.81
N SER A 61 -11.95 28.17 -10.02
CA SER A 61 -12.56 29.44 -10.39
C SER A 61 -11.69 30.63 -9.98
N LYS A 62 -11.80 31.72 -10.71
CA LYS A 62 -11.27 33.04 -10.33
C LYS A 62 -12.28 33.85 -9.51
N ASP A 63 -13.52 33.42 -9.48
CA ASP A 63 -14.63 34.11 -8.83
C ASP A 63 -14.97 33.42 -7.52
N ILE A 64 -14.81 34.14 -6.41
CA ILE A 64 -15.06 33.60 -5.06
C ILE A 64 -16.54 33.28 -4.84
N SER A 65 -17.45 33.89 -5.58
CA SER A 65 -18.90 33.62 -5.47
C SER A 65 -19.30 32.26 -6.04
N ILE A 66 -18.43 31.66 -6.88
CA ILE A 66 -18.66 30.34 -7.46
C ILE A 66 -18.16 29.26 -6.48
N ASN A 67 -19.03 28.33 -6.11
CA ASN A 67 -18.64 27.19 -5.26
C ASN A 67 -17.66 26.29 -6.02
N SER A 68 -16.39 26.41 -5.71
CA SER A 68 -15.30 25.68 -6.37
C SER A 68 -14.40 24.97 -5.35
N ASP A 69 -13.70 23.94 -5.80
CA ASP A 69 -12.71 23.23 -4.97
C ASP A 69 -11.47 24.09 -4.75
N VAL A 70 -11.08 24.85 -5.76
CA VAL A 70 -9.86 25.67 -5.73
C VAL A 70 -10.15 27.04 -6.36
N TRP A 71 -9.54 28.08 -5.85
CA TRP A 71 -9.67 29.44 -6.41
C TRP A 71 -8.32 29.93 -6.91
N ILE A 72 -8.38 30.63 -8.04
CA ILE A 72 -7.24 31.31 -8.64
C ILE A 72 -7.19 32.76 -8.13
N VAL A 73 -6.09 33.07 -7.49
CA VAL A 73 -5.79 34.39 -6.94
C VAL A 73 -4.84 35.11 -7.90
N THR A 74 -5.10 36.36 -8.17
CA THR A 74 -4.27 37.23 -9.03
C THR A 74 -3.93 38.52 -8.29
N ASP A 75 -3.06 39.33 -8.88
CA ASP A 75 -2.70 40.65 -8.37
C ASP A 75 -3.93 41.55 -8.18
N GLU A 76 -4.99 41.32 -8.95
CA GLU A 76 -6.20 42.14 -8.93
C GLU A 76 -7.19 41.71 -7.85
N ASN A 77 -7.33 40.41 -7.58
CA ASN A 77 -8.42 39.89 -6.75
C ASN A 77 -7.96 39.31 -5.37
N TRP A 78 -6.68 39.24 -5.09
CA TRP A 78 -6.16 38.49 -3.90
C TRP A 78 -6.80 38.92 -2.57
N LYS A 79 -7.19 40.19 -2.46
CA LYS A 79 -7.75 40.73 -1.21
C LYS A 79 -9.11 40.12 -0.84
N GLU A 80 -9.81 39.54 -1.83
CA GLU A 80 -11.13 38.91 -1.64
C GLU A 80 -11.02 37.55 -0.94
N PHE A 81 -9.86 36.90 -1.04
CA PHE A 81 -9.65 35.52 -0.61
C PHE A 81 -9.05 35.36 0.79
N LYS A 82 -9.06 36.40 1.61
CA LYS A 82 -8.45 36.39 2.96
C LYS A 82 -9.03 35.34 3.90
N SER A 83 -10.27 34.90 3.69
CA SER A 83 -10.94 33.89 4.52
C SER A 83 -10.83 32.45 3.95
N VAL A 84 -10.21 32.30 2.78
CA VAL A 84 -10.10 31.00 2.13
C VAL A 84 -8.85 30.27 2.63
N HIS A 85 -8.98 29.00 2.90
CA HIS A 85 -7.86 28.18 3.38
C HIS A 85 -6.72 28.16 2.36
N PRO A 86 -5.46 28.35 2.76
CA PRO A 86 -4.31 28.44 1.82
C PRO A 86 -4.19 27.25 0.86
N LYS A 87 -4.51 26.04 1.28
CA LYS A 87 -4.47 24.84 0.42
C LYS A 87 -5.44 24.91 -0.76
N ARG A 88 -6.43 25.80 -0.71
CA ARG A 88 -7.43 25.94 -1.78
C ARG A 88 -7.13 27.13 -2.70
N LEU A 89 -5.94 27.72 -2.59
CA LEU A 89 -5.55 28.90 -3.33
C LEU A 89 -4.36 28.61 -4.28
N ILE A 90 -4.50 29.04 -5.51
CA ILE A 90 -3.43 29.08 -6.53
C ILE A 90 -3.18 30.54 -6.86
N TYR A 91 -1.96 31.02 -6.70
CA TYR A 91 -1.60 32.39 -7.04
C TYR A 91 -0.93 32.44 -8.43
N ILE A 92 -1.47 33.24 -9.34
CA ILE A 92 -0.82 33.50 -10.62
C ILE A 92 0.15 34.67 -10.44
N PHE A 93 1.43 34.38 -10.53
CA PHE A 93 2.48 35.38 -10.45
C PHE A 93 2.60 36.13 -11.81
N LYS A 94 2.55 37.45 -11.77
CA LYS A 94 2.64 38.31 -12.97
C LYS A 94 3.76 39.34 -12.87
N ASN A 95 4.90 38.95 -12.35
CA ASN A 95 6.09 39.80 -12.20
C ASN A 95 5.92 41.04 -11.29
N ASN A 96 4.85 41.12 -10.51
CA ASN A 96 4.70 42.16 -9.50
C ASN A 96 5.26 41.66 -8.17
N ILE A 97 6.49 42.01 -7.90
CA ILE A 97 7.27 41.54 -6.75
C ILE A 97 6.61 41.93 -5.41
N GLU A 98 6.13 43.19 -5.32
CA GLU A 98 5.55 43.71 -4.08
C GLU A 98 4.27 42.94 -3.71
N ILE A 99 3.38 42.76 -4.68
CA ILE A 99 2.14 42.01 -4.50
C ILE A 99 2.45 40.53 -4.20
N ALA A 100 3.41 39.94 -4.93
CA ALA A 100 3.78 38.54 -4.72
C ALA A 100 4.26 38.30 -3.26
N LEU A 101 5.10 39.17 -2.75
CA LEU A 101 5.57 39.08 -1.36
C LEU A 101 4.39 39.23 -0.37
N GLU A 102 3.46 40.15 -0.63
CA GLU A 102 2.28 40.35 0.22
C GLU A 102 1.34 39.13 0.15
N VAL A 103 1.11 38.59 -0.99
CA VAL A 103 0.31 37.37 -1.17
C VAL A 103 0.94 36.17 -0.46
N UNK A 104 2.01 36.05 -0.68
CA UNK A 104 2.67 35.09 -0.11
C UNK A 104 2.65 35.09 1.26
N ASP A 105 2.91 36.19 1.90
CA ASP A 105 2.91 36.34 3.38
C ASP A 105 1.51 36.17 4.00
N ARG A 106 0.53 36.76 3.40
CA ARG A 106 -0.84 36.84 3.96
C ARG A 106 -1.74 35.67 3.60
N LEU A 107 -1.69 35.19 2.38
CA LEU A 107 -2.56 34.11 1.90
C LEU A 107 -1.87 32.74 1.91
N LYS A 108 -0.55 32.73 1.75
CA LYS A 108 0.27 31.51 1.75
C LYS A 108 -0.28 30.46 0.77
N PRO A 109 -0.51 30.84 -0.53
CA PRO A 109 -1.12 29.92 -1.48
C PRO A 109 -0.31 28.63 -1.59
N HIS A 110 -1.00 27.52 -1.77
CA HIS A 110 -0.36 26.21 -1.90
C HIS A 110 0.46 26.09 -3.20
N THR A 111 -0.05 26.68 -4.28
CA THR A 111 0.58 26.60 -5.60
C THR A 111 0.78 28.00 -6.17
N ILE A 112 1.94 28.23 -6.76
CA ILE A 112 2.24 29.46 -7.52
C ILE A 112 2.37 29.07 -8.99
N LEU A 113 1.52 29.67 -9.83
CA LEU A 113 1.51 29.49 -11.26
C LEU A 113 2.44 30.53 -11.90
N ILE A 114 3.38 30.08 -12.70
CA ILE A 114 4.37 30.89 -13.38
C ILE A 114 4.22 30.73 -14.90
N SER A 115 4.75 31.70 -15.65
CA SER A 115 4.71 31.69 -17.11
C SER A 115 6.08 31.59 -17.75
N THR A 116 7.14 31.90 -17.01
CA THR A 116 8.51 31.94 -17.55
C THR A 116 9.53 31.35 -16.54
N ASN A 117 10.66 30.91 -17.08
CA ASN A 117 11.79 30.43 -16.27
C ASN A 117 12.40 31.55 -15.39
N SER A 118 12.33 32.81 -15.82
CA SER A 118 12.81 33.94 -15.00
C SER A 118 11.93 34.10 -13.75
N GLU A 119 10.61 33.91 -13.86
CA GLU A 119 9.70 33.93 -12.72
C GLU A 119 10.03 32.80 -11.73
N LEU A 120 10.35 31.62 -12.25
CA LEU A 120 10.76 30.48 -11.41
C LEU A 120 12.04 30.79 -10.64
N GLN A 121 13.05 31.33 -11.32
CA GLN A 121 14.33 31.68 -10.67
C GLN A 121 14.13 32.77 -9.60
N PHE A 122 13.28 33.73 -9.88
CA PHE A 122 12.94 34.77 -8.90
C PHE A 122 12.29 34.14 -7.65
N LEU A 123 11.26 33.29 -7.82
CA LEU A 123 10.60 32.63 -6.69
C LEU A 123 11.57 31.79 -5.86
N LYS A 124 12.50 31.11 -6.50
CA LYS A 124 13.55 30.34 -5.81
C LYS A 124 14.47 31.24 -4.99
N SER A 125 14.73 32.45 -5.48
CA SER A 125 15.63 33.39 -4.79
C SER A 125 15.03 34.01 -3.52
N ILE A 126 13.71 34.18 -3.48
CA ILE A 126 13.02 34.81 -2.33
C ILE A 126 12.51 33.79 -1.32
N ASN A 127 12.59 32.51 -1.62
CA ASN A 127 11.88 31.51 -0.83
C ASN A 127 12.73 30.30 -0.43
N SER A 128 13.63 30.53 0.50
CA SER A 128 14.41 29.44 1.11
C SER A 128 13.65 28.69 2.23
N LYS A 129 12.44 29.11 2.60
CA LYS A 129 11.77 28.63 3.83
C LYS A 129 10.30 28.20 3.70
N THR A 130 9.67 28.32 2.53
CA THR A 130 8.26 27.95 2.39
C THR A 130 8.08 26.91 1.27
N ASN A 131 7.32 25.87 1.59
CA ASN A 131 7.02 24.77 0.66
C ASN A 131 5.77 25.11 -0.16
N PHE A 132 5.94 25.66 -1.36
CA PHE A 132 4.86 25.76 -2.31
C PHE A 132 5.21 25.03 -3.61
N ILE A 133 4.19 24.54 -4.28
CA ILE A 133 4.32 23.89 -5.57
C ILE A 133 4.41 24.98 -6.63
N THR A 134 5.42 24.91 -7.51
CA THR A 134 5.47 25.76 -8.69
C THR A 134 4.85 25.01 -9.86
N SER A 135 3.89 25.63 -10.54
CA SER A 135 3.18 25.06 -11.68
C SER A 135 3.30 25.96 -12.90
N THR A 136 3.18 25.39 -14.09
CA THR A 136 3.13 26.16 -15.34
C THR A 136 2.25 25.46 -16.37
N TYR A 137 1.62 26.24 -17.25
CA TYR A 137 0.95 25.70 -18.43
C TYR A 137 1.99 25.32 -19.48
N VAL A 138 1.79 24.19 -20.11
CA VAL A 138 2.63 23.74 -21.23
C VAL A 138 1.74 23.26 -22.38
N GLU A 139 2.14 23.59 -23.58
CA GLU A 139 1.40 23.23 -24.80
C GLU A 139 2.16 22.21 -25.65
N THR A 140 3.48 22.08 -25.43
CA THR A 140 4.32 21.16 -26.21
C THR A 140 5.22 20.32 -25.27
N ILE A 141 5.72 19.23 -25.82
CA ILE A 141 6.66 18.33 -25.10
C ILE A 141 7.98 19.08 -24.82
N GLU A 142 8.43 19.91 -25.74
CA GLU A 142 9.66 20.69 -25.58
C GLU A 142 9.55 21.66 -24.39
N GLU A 143 8.41 22.34 -24.25
CA GLU A 143 8.13 23.20 -23.09
C GLU A 143 8.10 22.38 -21.79
N ALA A 144 7.46 21.22 -21.83
CA ALA A 144 7.40 20.33 -20.66
C ALA A 144 8.81 19.93 -20.19
N ILE A 145 9.68 19.58 -21.13
CA ILE A 145 11.09 19.24 -20.84
C ILE A 145 11.84 20.47 -20.30
N GLU A 146 11.67 21.63 -20.93
CA GLU A 146 12.33 22.87 -20.52
C GLU A 146 11.98 23.22 -19.06
N PHE A 147 10.69 23.30 -18.74
CA PHE A 147 10.24 23.65 -17.39
C PHE A 147 10.60 22.58 -16.36
N ALA A 148 10.54 21.31 -16.74
CA ALA A 148 10.97 20.19 -15.89
C ALA A 148 12.46 20.34 -15.51
N ASN A 149 13.31 20.60 -16.51
CA ASN A 149 14.76 20.81 -16.28
C ASN A 149 15.05 22.08 -15.48
N ALA A 150 14.22 23.09 -15.59
CA ALA A 150 14.31 24.31 -14.78
C ALA A 150 13.87 24.08 -13.33
N GLY A 151 13.18 22.96 -13.05
CA GLY A 151 12.78 22.57 -11.69
C GLY A 151 11.39 23.00 -11.29
N VAL A 152 10.47 23.11 -12.25
CA VAL A 152 9.04 23.28 -11.97
C VAL A 152 8.50 21.96 -11.39
N SER A 153 7.67 22.07 -10.36
CA SER A 153 7.14 20.89 -9.65
C SER A 153 5.97 20.24 -10.39
N ASP A 154 5.22 21.00 -11.19
CA ASP A 154 3.93 20.58 -11.70
C ASP A 154 3.61 21.21 -13.06
N LEU A 155 3.09 20.43 -13.99
CA LEU A 155 2.73 20.87 -15.33
C LEU A 155 1.22 20.79 -15.53
N LEU A 156 0.64 21.86 -16.07
CA LEU A 156 -0.77 21.94 -16.43
C LEU A 156 -0.91 21.75 -17.94
N LEU A 157 -1.39 20.57 -18.35
CA LEU A 157 -1.52 20.19 -19.75
C LEU A 157 -2.89 20.65 -20.28
N ARG A 158 -2.87 21.65 -21.14
CA ARG A 158 -4.08 22.19 -21.74
C ARG A 158 -4.29 21.58 -23.12
N ASP A 159 -5.39 20.87 -23.29
CA ASP A 159 -5.82 20.31 -24.60
C ASP A 159 -4.88 19.27 -25.22
N TRP A 160 -4.05 18.62 -24.42
CA TRP A 160 -3.14 17.57 -24.89
C TRP A 160 -3.88 16.30 -25.33
N SER A 161 -3.45 15.71 -26.44
CA SER A 161 -3.95 14.41 -26.91
C SER A 161 -3.39 13.26 -26.06
N SER A 162 -4.03 12.11 -26.14
CA SER A 162 -3.55 10.90 -25.45
C SER A 162 -2.18 10.45 -25.96
N GLU A 163 -1.88 10.69 -27.23
CA GLU A 163 -0.58 10.38 -27.84
C GLU A 163 0.53 11.25 -27.26
N GLN A 164 0.31 12.55 -27.16
CA GLN A 164 1.26 13.49 -26.52
C GLN A 164 1.53 13.10 -25.05
N ILE A 165 0.48 12.71 -24.32
CA ILE A 165 0.62 12.30 -22.92
C ILE A 165 1.44 11.01 -22.81
N LEU A 166 1.20 10.06 -23.72
CA LEU A 166 1.95 8.81 -23.74
C LEU A 166 3.43 9.08 -24.08
N GLU A 167 3.68 9.99 -25.03
CA GLU A 167 5.04 10.41 -25.38
C GLU A 167 5.74 11.07 -24.17
N LEU A 168 5.05 12.00 -23.49
CA LEU A 168 5.57 12.66 -22.28
C LEU A 168 5.94 11.62 -21.19
N GLN A 169 5.08 10.63 -20.97
CA GLN A 169 5.28 9.60 -19.93
C GLN A 169 6.42 8.62 -20.27
N ASN A 170 6.80 8.55 -21.54
CA ASN A 170 7.86 7.65 -22.01
C ASN A 170 9.21 8.35 -22.22
N LEU A 171 9.34 9.62 -21.87
CA LEU A 171 10.61 10.35 -22.00
C LEU A 171 11.67 9.75 -21.08
N GLU A 172 12.83 9.45 -21.65
CA GLU A 172 13.98 8.96 -20.87
C GLU A 172 14.57 10.06 -19.99
N GLY A 173 14.87 9.71 -18.75
CA GLY A 173 15.55 10.61 -17.80
C GLY A 173 14.62 11.55 -17.01
N LEU A 174 13.33 11.55 -17.31
CA LEU A 174 12.34 12.34 -16.57
C LEU A 174 11.14 11.44 -16.23
N ASN A 175 10.59 11.58 -15.04
CA ASN A 175 9.43 10.81 -14.59
C ASN A 175 8.22 11.73 -14.45
N PHE A 176 7.24 11.53 -15.30
CA PHE A 176 6.01 12.32 -15.32
C PHE A 176 4.84 11.52 -14.73
N TYR A 177 4.21 12.05 -13.70
CA TYR A 177 3.09 11.45 -12.97
C TYR A 177 1.81 12.24 -13.18
N GLU A 178 0.76 11.58 -13.65
CA GLU A 178 -0.55 12.19 -13.76
C GLU A 178 -1.21 12.35 -12.39
N ARG A 179 -1.45 13.59 -11.98
CA ARG A 179 -2.30 13.92 -10.85
C ARG A 179 -3.73 14.15 -11.34
N THR A 180 -4.67 14.12 -10.46
CA THR A 180 -6.09 14.35 -10.78
C THR A 180 -6.64 15.60 -10.13
N LEU A 181 -5.92 16.16 -9.16
CA LEU A 181 -6.36 17.35 -8.46
C LEU A 181 -5.25 18.40 -8.54
N LEU A 182 -5.63 19.59 -8.90
CA LEU A 182 -4.72 20.72 -8.97
C LEU A 182 -4.30 21.08 -7.55
N SER A 183 -4.40 21.95 -6.91
CA SER A 183 -4.00 22.25 -5.54
C SER A 183 -5.23 22.54 -4.67
N PRO A 184 -5.29 21.99 -3.48
CA PRO A 184 -4.38 21.04 -2.86
C PRO A 184 -4.48 19.68 -3.53
N VAL A 185 -3.41 18.95 -3.50
CA VAL A 185 -3.47 17.53 -3.82
C VAL A 185 -4.18 16.88 -2.63
N PHE A 186 -5.38 16.42 -2.82
CA PHE A 186 -6.06 15.70 -1.76
C PHE A 186 -5.36 14.36 -1.59
N SER A 187 -4.65 14.22 -0.50
CA SER A 187 -4.27 12.91 0.01
C SER A 187 -5.57 12.15 0.34
N ILE A 188 -5.46 10.87 0.56
CA ILE A 188 -6.64 10.08 0.95
C ILE A 188 -7.22 10.63 2.27
N ASP A 189 -6.37 11.10 3.19
CA ASP A 189 -6.80 11.71 4.46
C ASP A 189 -7.61 12.98 4.23
N GLU A 190 -7.06 13.91 3.44
CA GLU A 190 -7.76 15.17 3.13
C GLU A 190 -9.09 14.92 2.45
N ALA A 191 -9.12 13.97 1.50
CA ALA A 191 -10.36 13.60 0.80
C ALA A 191 -11.39 12.99 1.76
N ARG A 192 -10.93 12.21 2.75
CA ARG A 192 -11.80 11.59 3.76
C ARG A 192 -12.46 12.66 4.65
N GLU A 193 -11.73 13.72 4.98
CA GLU A 193 -12.23 14.80 5.83
C GLU A 193 -13.13 15.79 5.07
N GLU A 194 -12.79 16.11 3.82
CA GLU A 194 -13.45 17.19 3.06
C GLU A 194 -14.64 16.72 2.21
N PHE A 195 -14.62 15.46 1.74
CA PHE A 195 -15.68 14.97 0.86
C PHE A 195 -16.80 14.28 1.67
N ASP A 196 -18.03 14.40 1.18
CA ASP A 196 -19.09 13.53 1.66
C ASP A 196 -18.73 12.07 1.33
N LYS A 197 -19.38 11.15 2.02
CA LYS A 197 -19.06 9.71 1.96
C LYS A 197 -19.12 9.15 0.53
N GLU A 198 -20.11 9.58 -0.26
CA GLU A 198 -20.29 9.08 -1.63
C GLU A 198 -19.20 9.59 -2.57
N ARG A 199 -18.88 10.87 -2.47
CA ARG A 199 -17.81 11.50 -3.24
C ARG A 199 -16.44 10.91 -2.87
N PHE A 200 -16.20 10.66 -1.58
CA PHE A 200 -14.97 10.02 -1.10
C PHE A 200 -14.79 8.64 -1.75
N PHE A 201 -15.84 7.81 -1.76
CA PHE A 201 -15.74 6.48 -2.37
C PHE A 201 -15.51 6.54 -3.88
N ARG A 202 -16.14 7.49 -4.57
CA ARG A 202 -15.88 7.71 -6.01
C ARG A 202 -14.43 8.13 -6.27
N PHE A 203 -13.90 8.97 -5.40
CA PHE A 203 -12.48 9.40 -5.44
C PHE A 203 -11.56 8.18 -5.30
N LEU A 204 -11.76 7.33 -4.30
CA LEU A 204 -10.92 6.16 -4.03
C LEU A 204 -10.83 5.21 -5.24
N LYS A 205 -11.93 5.00 -5.94
CA LYS A 205 -12.04 4.01 -7.02
C LYS A 205 -10.99 4.19 -8.13
N THR A 206 -10.51 5.41 -8.33
CA THR A 206 -9.59 5.73 -9.42
C THR A 206 -8.21 6.16 -8.96
N ARG A 207 -7.90 5.95 -7.68
CA ARG A 207 -6.65 6.46 -7.06
C ARG A 207 -5.77 5.33 -6.54
N ASN A 208 -4.52 5.68 -6.28
CA ASN A 208 -3.62 4.90 -5.42
C ASN A 208 -3.60 5.54 -4.01
N VAL A 209 -2.87 4.94 -3.08
CA VAL A 209 -2.81 5.38 -1.67
C VAL A 209 -2.26 6.81 -1.53
N ARG A 210 -1.41 7.24 -2.47
CA ARG A 210 -0.85 8.61 -2.49
C ARG A 210 -1.77 9.62 -3.17
N GLY A 211 -2.97 9.24 -3.59
CA GLY A 211 -3.95 10.12 -4.22
C GLY A 211 -3.78 10.30 -5.74
N PHE A 212 -2.77 9.67 -6.35
CA PHE A 212 -2.56 9.77 -7.80
C PHE A 212 -3.57 8.91 -8.56
N ARG A 213 -3.96 9.39 -9.74
CA ARG A 213 -4.88 8.66 -10.60
C ARG A 213 -4.21 7.39 -11.17
N ARG A 214 -4.96 6.30 -11.16
CA ARG A 214 -4.54 5.04 -11.76
C ARG A 214 -5.12 4.91 -13.17
N LYS A 215 -4.36 4.28 -14.07
CA LYS A 215 -4.87 3.87 -15.39
C LYS A 215 -5.75 2.63 -15.18
N GLU A 216 -6.87 2.55 -15.88
CA GLU A 216 -7.80 1.40 -15.83
C GLU A 216 -7.11 0.07 -16.18
N THR A 217 -6.07 0.12 -17.00
CA THR A 217 -5.31 -1.05 -17.45
C THR A 217 -4.09 -1.36 -16.57
N SER A 218 -3.88 -0.59 -15.48
CA SER A 218 -2.71 -0.78 -14.64
C SER A 218 -2.73 -2.14 -13.93
N TRP A 219 -1.52 -2.65 -13.63
CA TRP A 219 -1.33 -3.85 -12.83
C TRP A 219 -2.01 -3.70 -11.44
N SER A 220 -2.47 -4.82 -10.91
CA SER A 220 -2.96 -4.90 -9.52
C SER A 220 -2.66 -6.28 -8.95
N PRO A 221 -2.54 -6.39 -7.63
CA PRO A 221 -2.30 -7.67 -6.97
C PRO A 221 -3.35 -8.73 -7.35
N GLY A 222 -2.91 -9.95 -7.52
CA GLY A 222 -3.75 -11.08 -7.87
C GLY A 222 -4.15 -11.13 -9.34
N SER A 223 -3.89 -10.08 -10.13
CA SER A 223 -4.20 -10.09 -11.57
C SER A 223 -3.13 -10.90 -12.31
N GLY A 224 -3.52 -11.61 -13.35
CA GLY A 224 -2.57 -12.29 -14.24
C GLY A 224 -1.79 -11.35 -15.16
N LYS A 225 -1.86 -10.05 -14.93
CA LYS A 225 -1.14 -9.05 -15.74
C LYS A 225 0.33 -9.00 -15.37
N ASN A 226 1.16 -8.81 -16.38
CA ASN A 226 2.60 -8.61 -16.17
C ASN A 226 2.85 -7.40 -15.28
N ILE A 227 3.82 -7.52 -14.39
CA ILE A 227 4.32 -6.41 -13.59
C ILE A 227 4.76 -5.30 -14.56
N PRO A 228 4.42 -4.03 -14.27
CA PRO A 228 4.88 -2.92 -15.10
C PRO A 228 6.40 -2.98 -15.30
N ASN A 229 6.82 -2.77 -16.54
CA ASN A 229 8.23 -2.89 -16.89
C ASN A 229 9.02 -1.82 -16.14
N LEU A 230 9.77 -2.27 -15.17
CA LEU A 230 10.60 -1.43 -14.31
C LEU A 230 11.97 -1.23 -14.97
N ASN A 231 11.98 -0.83 -16.26
CA ASN A 231 13.24 -0.53 -16.97
C ASN A 231 14.06 0.55 -16.25
N ASN A 232 13.41 1.22 -15.31
CA ASN A 232 14.04 2.24 -14.45
C ASN A 232 14.53 1.64 -13.10
N PHE A 233 14.20 0.38 -12.77
CA PHE A 233 14.82 -0.31 -11.64
C PHE A 233 16.14 -0.96 -12.10
N VAL A 234 17.03 -0.14 -12.62
CA VAL A 234 18.42 -0.56 -12.76
C VAL A 234 19.05 -0.47 -11.38
N PHE A 235 19.22 -1.61 -10.73
CA PHE A 235 19.98 -1.69 -9.48
C PHE A 235 21.44 -1.38 -9.79
N ASN A 236 21.75 -0.11 -10.07
CA ASN A 236 23.11 0.36 -10.19
C ASN A 236 23.66 0.61 -8.78
N ASN A 237 24.73 -0.10 -8.44
CA ASN A 237 25.44 -0.01 -7.16
C ASN A 237 26.03 1.37 -6.87
N LYS A 238 25.58 2.42 -7.54
CA LYS A 238 26.06 3.80 -7.31
C LYS A 238 24.89 4.77 -7.28
N SER A 239 24.19 4.81 -6.16
CA SER A 239 23.29 5.92 -5.89
C SER A 239 24.12 7.20 -5.70
N GLN A 240 23.96 8.17 -6.58
CA GLN A 240 24.51 9.51 -6.35
C GLN A 240 23.60 10.19 -5.32
N ILE A 241 24.11 10.32 -4.11
CA ILE A 241 23.41 10.97 -2.99
C ILE A 241 23.33 12.48 -3.29
N ASN A 242 22.17 12.94 -3.67
CA ASN A 242 21.86 14.37 -3.79
C ASN A 242 21.29 14.89 -2.46
N HIS A 243 21.40 16.19 -2.22
CA HIS A 243 21.03 16.84 -0.95
C HIS A 243 19.52 16.99 -0.73
N SER A 244 18.70 15.99 -1.10
CA SER A 244 17.27 16.00 -0.81
C SER A 244 17.00 15.49 0.61
N GLU A 245 15.84 15.78 1.15
CA GLU A 245 15.42 15.27 2.46
C GLU A 245 15.44 13.74 2.48
N ILE A 246 14.97 13.10 1.40
CA ILE A 246 14.98 11.63 1.26
C ILE A 246 16.42 11.10 1.34
N ASP A 247 17.36 11.71 0.61
CA ASP A 247 18.76 11.29 0.60
C ASP A 247 19.39 11.42 1.99
N SER A 248 19.04 12.50 2.71
CA SER A 248 19.51 12.72 4.08
C SER A 248 18.99 11.61 5.02
N ILE A 249 17.71 11.22 4.89
CA ILE A 249 17.14 10.13 5.70
C ILE A 249 17.84 8.80 5.35
N LEU A 250 17.99 8.48 4.06
CA LEU A 250 18.60 7.23 3.61
C LEU A 250 20.06 7.11 4.05
N LYS A 251 20.79 8.22 4.00
CA LYS A 251 22.17 8.27 4.49
C LYS A 251 22.24 7.95 6.00
N ARG A 252 21.36 8.59 6.81
CA ARG A 252 21.28 8.30 8.25
C ARG A 252 21.00 6.81 8.51
N VAL A 253 20.11 6.22 7.70
CA VAL A 253 19.78 4.78 7.78
C VAL A 253 21.03 3.93 7.55
N LEU A 254 21.82 4.21 6.51
CA LEU A 254 23.06 3.49 6.22
C LEU A 254 24.13 3.69 7.31
N ASP A 255 24.10 4.84 7.99
CA ASP A 255 24.98 5.13 9.14
C ASP A 255 24.48 4.44 10.44
N GLY A 256 23.38 3.65 10.37
CA GLY A 256 22.86 2.87 11.49
C GLY A 256 21.78 3.55 12.33
N TYR A 257 21.30 4.73 11.94
CA TYR A 257 20.25 5.43 12.68
C TYR A 257 18.88 4.82 12.37
N GLN A 258 18.07 4.68 13.41
CA GLN A 258 16.66 4.27 13.25
C GLN A 258 15.80 5.47 12.86
N ILE A 259 15.01 5.30 11.81
CA ILE A 259 14.07 6.32 11.38
C ILE A 259 12.86 6.38 12.34
N ASN A 260 12.32 7.58 12.50
CA ASN A 260 11.10 7.84 13.28
C ASN A 260 9.86 7.85 12.35
N ASN A 261 8.70 8.16 12.91
CA ASN A 261 7.43 8.16 12.15
C ASN A 261 7.36 9.30 11.14
N ASP A 262 8.01 10.44 11.39
CA ASP A 262 8.02 11.56 10.44
C ASP A 262 8.93 11.22 9.24
N ASP A 263 10.12 10.67 9.49
CA ASP A 263 10.98 10.15 8.43
C ASP A 263 10.21 9.11 7.58
N LEU A 264 9.50 8.19 8.24
CA LEU A 264 8.73 7.13 7.57
C LEU A 264 7.63 7.74 6.69
N ARG A 265 6.95 8.78 7.18
CA ARG A 265 5.91 9.50 6.41
C ARG A 265 6.50 10.15 5.15
N VAL A 266 7.67 10.79 5.28
CA VAL A 266 8.39 11.38 4.13
C VAL A 266 8.71 10.29 3.11
N LEU A 267 9.26 9.16 3.55
CA LEU A 267 9.64 8.07 2.66
C LEU A 267 8.43 7.41 1.99
N PHE A 268 7.30 7.24 2.69
CA PHE A 268 6.08 6.68 2.09
C PHE A 268 5.48 7.60 1.01
N ASN A 269 5.70 8.91 1.11
CA ASN A 269 5.23 9.87 0.11
C ASN A 269 6.15 9.95 -1.12
N THR A 270 7.22 9.19 -1.16
CA THR A 270 8.18 9.18 -2.28
C THR A 270 7.54 8.62 -3.55
N ALA A 271 7.95 9.16 -4.69
CA ALA A 271 7.50 8.72 -6.02
C ALA A 271 8.68 8.66 -7.00
N GLY A 272 8.49 7.94 -8.10
CA GLY A 272 9.45 7.88 -9.19
C GLY A 272 10.76 7.18 -8.83
N GLU A 273 11.85 7.62 -9.43
CA GLU A 273 13.18 6.98 -9.30
C GLU A 273 13.67 6.89 -7.84
N LYS A 274 13.25 7.80 -6.98
CA LYS A 274 13.64 7.78 -5.57
C LYS A 274 13.12 6.53 -4.83
N ILE A 275 12.11 5.86 -5.34
CA ILE A 275 11.68 4.54 -4.81
C ILE A 275 12.81 3.52 -4.99
N ASN A 276 13.56 3.61 -6.10
CA ASN A 276 14.71 2.73 -6.34
C ASN A 276 15.81 2.94 -5.30
N ASP A 277 16.07 4.19 -4.92
CA ASP A 277 17.06 4.50 -3.88
C ASP A 277 16.65 3.87 -2.54
N ILE A 278 15.35 3.97 -2.19
CA ILE A 278 14.80 3.34 -0.98
C ILE A 278 14.95 1.81 -1.07
N ALA A 279 14.60 1.21 -2.21
CA ALA A 279 14.71 -0.24 -2.43
C ALA A 279 16.17 -0.70 -2.35
N ASN A 280 17.10 0.05 -2.93
CA ASN A 280 18.54 -0.25 -2.87
C ASN A 280 19.07 -0.24 -1.44
N VAL A 281 18.68 0.77 -0.64
CA VAL A 281 19.06 0.84 0.79
C VAL A 281 18.46 -0.35 1.55
N ALA A 282 17.20 -0.69 1.30
CA ALA A 282 16.55 -1.84 1.93
C ALA A 282 17.27 -3.15 1.56
N ASN A 283 17.66 -3.31 0.29
CA ASN A 283 18.40 -4.48 -0.18
C ASN A 283 19.78 -4.57 0.48
N GLU A 284 20.48 -3.44 0.62
CA GLU A 284 21.76 -3.38 1.32
C GLU A 284 21.64 -3.81 2.78
N LEU A 285 20.64 -3.27 3.50
CA LEU A 285 20.37 -3.67 4.89
C LEU A 285 20.03 -5.17 4.99
N ASN A 286 19.26 -5.68 4.04
CA ASN A 286 18.94 -7.11 3.96
C ASN A 286 20.22 -7.93 3.76
N PHE A 287 21.08 -7.52 2.82
CA PHE A 287 22.33 -8.22 2.55
C PHE A 287 23.25 -8.25 3.78
N LEU A 288 23.35 -7.14 4.51
CA LEU A 288 24.15 -7.07 5.75
C LEU A 288 23.66 -8.03 6.83
N LYS A 289 22.35 -8.32 6.89
CA LYS A 289 21.74 -9.20 7.91
C LYS A 289 21.69 -10.67 7.46
N ASN A 290 21.37 -10.93 6.21
CA ASN A 290 20.97 -12.26 5.70
C ASN A 290 21.89 -12.77 4.58
N GLY A 291 22.82 -11.95 4.09
CA GLY A 291 23.60 -12.28 2.89
C GLY A 291 22.69 -12.41 1.68
N ASN A 292 22.97 -13.39 0.84
CA ASN A 292 22.14 -13.72 -0.32
C ASN A 292 21.06 -14.78 -0.02
N ASN A 293 20.86 -15.12 1.25
CA ASN A 293 19.94 -16.19 1.64
C ASN A 293 18.49 -15.72 1.60
N VAL A 294 17.63 -16.54 1.01
CA VAL A 294 16.18 -16.33 0.95
C VAL A 294 15.49 -17.60 1.45
N SER A 295 14.64 -17.43 2.45
CA SER A 295 14.01 -18.58 3.11
C SER A 295 12.59 -18.83 2.60
N TYR A 296 12.15 -20.08 2.77
CA TYR A 296 10.77 -20.53 2.56
C TYR A 296 10.48 -21.69 3.52
N VAL A 297 9.19 -21.99 3.71
CA VAL A 297 8.77 -23.09 4.59
C VAL A 297 7.83 -24.06 3.84
N LYS A 298 7.92 -25.36 4.15
CA LYS A 298 6.95 -26.34 3.63
C LYS A 298 5.77 -26.41 4.58
N ASN A 299 4.61 -25.94 4.13
CA ASN A 299 3.40 -25.89 4.95
C ASN A 299 2.13 -26.14 4.12
N ARG A 300 1.05 -26.38 4.84
CA ARG A 300 -0.29 -26.53 4.27
C ARG A 300 -1.27 -25.58 4.95
N ASN A 301 -2.07 -24.88 4.15
CA ASN A 301 -3.22 -24.14 4.66
C ASN A 301 -4.41 -25.09 4.87
N ILE A 302 -5.04 -25.00 6.03
CA ILE A 302 -6.28 -25.70 6.32
C ILE A 302 -7.31 -24.66 6.74
N ASN A 303 -8.16 -24.27 5.79
CA ASN A 303 -9.25 -23.34 6.03
C ASN A 303 -10.48 -24.16 6.39
N TYR A 304 -10.71 -24.33 7.70
CA TYR A 304 -11.70 -25.27 8.22
C TYR A 304 -13.16 -24.84 8.01
N THR A 305 -13.39 -23.56 7.69
CA THR A 305 -14.71 -23.05 7.26
C THR A 305 -14.58 -21.71 6.55
N ASN A 306 -15.43 -21.45 5.56
CA ASN A 306 -15.63 -20.11 5.00
C ASN A 306 -16.89 -19.44 5.55
N GLN A 307 -17.64 -20.09 6.42
CA GLN A 307 -18.80 -19.47 7.06
C GLN A 307 -18.34 -18.52 8.16
N CYS A 308 -18.82 -17.27 8.09
CA CYS A 308 -18.38 -16.22 9.02
C CYS A 308 -19.54 -15.24 9.24
N TYR A 309 -19.79 -14.89 10.50
CA TYR A 309 -20.81 -13.89 10.80
C TYR A 309 -20.29 -12.44 10.75
N TYR A 310 -18.98 -12.24 10.74
CA TYR A 310 -18.39 -10.91 10.55
C TYR A 310 -18.56 -10.42 9.10
N LYS A 311 -18.81 -9.13 8.95
CA LYS A 311 -19.09 -8.50 7.65
C LYS A 311 -17.92 -7.66 7.13
N CYS A 312 -16.74 -8.27 7.07
CA CYS A 312 -15.55 -7.59 6.58
C CYS A 312 -15.70 -7.21 5.10
N GLY A 313 -15.66 -5.92 4.80
CA GLY A 313 -15.86 -5.42 3.44
C GLY A 313 -14.83 -5.94 2.44
N PHE A 314 -13.62 -6.24 2.89
CA PHE A 314 -12.54 -6.72 2.03
C PHE A 314 -12.61 -8.23 1.72
N CYS A 315 -13.37 -9.02 2.49
CA CYS A 315 -13.21 -10.47 2.51
C CYS A 315 -14.08 -11.17 1.44
N GLY A 316 -13.47 -11.59 0.34
CA GLY A 316 -14.12 -12.41 -0.69
C GLY A 316 -14.36 -13.86 -0.25
N PHE A 317 -13.64 -14.33 0.76
CA PHE A 317 -13.71 -15.71 1.26
C PHE A 317 -14.94 -15.95 2.15
N SER A 318 -15.33 -14.97 2.96
CA SER A 318 -16.42 -15.07 3.93
C SER A 318 -17.79 -15.33 3.25
N LYS A 319 -18.51 -16.32 3.74
CA LYS A 319 -19.89 -16.65 3.30
C LYS A 319 -20.82 -16.66 4.50
N GLY A 320 -21.98 -16.05 4.35
CA GLY A 320 -23.07 -16.24 5.29
C GLY A 320 -23.66 -17.65 5.14
N PRO A 321 -24.35 -18.18 6.17
CA PRO A 321 -24.94 -19.53 6.09
C PRO A 321 -25.86 -19.74 4.89
N ASN A 322 -26.54 -18.68 4.45
CA ASN A 322 -27.49 -18.70 3.32
C ASN A 322 -26.96 -17.89 2.12
N SER A 323 -25.66 -17.81 1.94
CA SER A 323 -25.06 -17.02 0.86
C SER A 323 -25.44 -17.59 -0.51
N LEU A 324 -25.97 -16.72 -1.37
CA LEU A 324 -26.28 -17.04 -2.76
C LEU A 324 -25.10 -16.81 -3.70
N ASN A 325 -23.94 -16.44 -3.18
CA ASN A 325 -22.73 -16.26 -3.99
C ASN A 325 -22.30 -17.63 -4.55
N LEU A 326 -22.32 -17.72 -5.86
CA LEU A 326 -22.21 -18.98 -6.58
C LEU A 326 -20.79 -19.42 -6.89
N LYS A 327 -19.76 -18.59 -6.67
CA LYS A 327 -18.37 -18.98 -6.93
C LYS A 327 -17.88 -20.06 -5.96
N GLU A 328 -18.22 -19.93 -4.69
CA GLU A 328 -17.90 -20.95 -3.67
C GLU A 328 -19.08 -21.07 -2.70
N LYS A 329 -19.51 -22.29 -2.44
CA LYS A 329 -20.58 -22.56 -1.49
C LYS A 329 -20.08 -22.42 -0.06
N PRO A 330 -20.95 -22.07 0.90
CA PRO A 330 -20.62 -22.20 2.32
C PRO A 330 -20.21 -23.64 2.64
N TYR A 331 -19.13 -23.78 3.41
CA TYR A 331 -18.66 -25.10 3.85
C TYR A 331 -18.11 -25.05 5.27
N THR A 332 -18.12 -26.20 5.92
CA THR A 332 -17.35 -26.49 7.13
C THR A 332 -16.75 -27.89 6.94
N ILE A 333 -15.54 -28.07 7.44
CA ILE A 333 -14.94 -29.40 7.57
C ILE A 333 -14.88 -29.72 9.06
N ASP A 334 -15.05 -30.98 9.41
CA ASP A 334 -14.99 -31.38 10.80
C ASP A 334 -13.52 -31.55 11.28
N ILE A 335 -13.34 -31.71 12.57
CA ILE A 335 -12.00 -31.80 13.17
C ILE A 335 -11.28 -33.06 12.64
N GLN A 336 -11.99 -34.16 12.41
CA GLN A 336 -11.40 -35.37 11.85
C GLN A 336 -10.77 -35.11 10.47
N GLU A 337 -11.46 -34.40 9.60
CA GLU A 337 -10.92 -34.03 8.29
C GLU A 337 -9.72 -33.07 8.41
N VAL A 338 -9.74 -32.15 9.38
CA VAL A 338 -8.57 -31.28 9.66
C VAL A 338 -7.35 -32.14 10.04
N VAL A 339 -7.54 -33.15 10.90
CA VAL A 339 -6.48 -34.08 11.31
C VAL A 339 -5.96 -34.87 10.11
N GLU A 340 -6.87 -35.42 9.27
CA GLU A 340 -6.48 -36.18 8.07
C GLU A 340 -5.64 -35.32 7.11
N ARG A 341 -6.04 -34.08 6.88
CA ARG A 341 -5.27 -33.13 6.04
C ARG A 341 -3.91 -32.78 6.66
N THR A 342 -3.81 -32.79 7.98
CA THR A 342 -2.54 -32.57 8.69
C THR A 342 -1.61 -33.79 8.53
N VAL A 343 -2.15 -35.02 8.62
CA VAL A 343 -1.39 -36.24 8.38
C VAL A 343 -0.85 -36.27 6.95
N GLU A 344 -1.72 -35.99 5.96
CA GLU A 344 -1.30 -35.86 4.55
C GLU A 344 -0.16 -34.84 4.37
N ALA A 345 -0.29 -33.67 4.99
CA ALA A 345 0.74 -32.62 4.92
C ALA A 345 2.07 -33.14 5.47
N HIS A 346 2.03 -33.82 6.60
CA HIS A 346 3.22 -34.41 7.24
C HIS A 346 3.87 -35.45 6.31
N GLU A 347 3.08 -36.34 5.70
CA GLU A 347 3.57 -37.35 4.75
C GLU A 347 4.21 -36.70 3.51
N MET A 348 3.73 -35.51 3.10
CA MET A 348 4.32 -34.70 2.02
C MET A 348 5.56 -33.92 2.48
N GLY A 349 5.96 -34.03 3.74
CA GLY A 349 7.14 -33.38 4.30
C GLY A 349 6.90 -31.95 4.81
N ALA A 350 5.65 -31.53 4.98
CA ALA A 350 5.36 -30.23 5.58
C ALA A 350 5.73 -30.24 7.07
N SER A 351 6.35 -29.17 7.53
CA SER A 351 6.71 -29.00 8.95
C SER A 351 5.66 -28.19 9.72
N GLU A 352 4.69 -27.60 8.99
CA GLU A 352 3.72 -26.65 9.56
C GLU A 352 2.35 -26.82 8.89
N VAL A 353 1.29 -26.68 9.68
CA VAL A 353 -0.06 -26.40 9.15
C VAL A 353 -0.50 -25.02 9.64
N CYS A 354 -1.09 -24.25 8.71
CA CYS A 354 -1.69 -22.94 8.99
C CYS A 354 -3.20 -23.11 9.14
N LEU A 355 -3.72 -22.84 10.34
CA LEU A 355 -5.13 -22.97 10.65
C LEU A 355 -5.80 -21.59 10.70
N GLN A 356 -6.66 -21.30 9.76
CA GLN A 356 -7.45 -20.06 9.70
C GLN A 356 -8.82 -20.36 9.09
N GLY A 357 -9.87 -19.76 9.64
CA GLY A 357 -11.22 -19.92 9.11
C GLY A 357 -12.09 -18.71 9.31
N GLY A 358 -13.31 -18.82 8.82
CA GLY A 358 -14.38 -17.88 9.18
C GLY A 358 -14.74 -18.04 10.66
N ILE A 359 -15.27 -16.98 11.26
CA ILE A 359 -15.81 -17.08 12.63
C ILE A 359 -17.23 -17.64 12.53
N HIS A 360 -17.33 -18.96 12.65
CA HIS A 360 -18.60 -19.66 12.55
C HIS A 360 -19.44 -19.38 13.80
N PRO A 361 -20.75 -19.12 13.67
CA PRO A 361 -21.57 -18.78 14.84
C PRO A 361 -21.63 -19.87 15.92
N ASP A 362 -21.44 -21.13 15.56
CA ASP A 362 -21.51 -22.25 16.50
C ASP A 362 -20.13 -22.63 17.09
N TYR A 363 -19.03 -22.02 16.62
CA TYR A 363 -17.69 -22.36 17.13
C TYR A 363 -17.38 -21.56 18.39
N THR A 364 -16.96 -22.28 19.42
CA THR A 364 -16.53 -21.71 20.70
C THR A 364 -15.03 -21.99 20.91
N GLY A 365 -14.47 -21.43 21.94
CA GLY A 365 -13.08 -21.73 22.32
C GLY A 365 -12.77 -23.20 22.49
N LYS A 366 -13.78 -24.02 22.85
CA LYS A 366 -13.62 -25.48 22.97
C LYS A 366 -13.35 -26.15 21.62
N PHE A 367 -13.94 -25.62 20.54
CA PHE A 367 -13.73 -26.15 19.18
C PHE A 367 -12.24 -26.00 18.78
N TYR A 368 -11.68 -24.81 18.96
CA TYR A 368 -10.28 -24.54 18.61
C TYR A 368 -9.32 -25.36 19.48
N LEU A 369 -9.62 -25.47 20.77
CA LEU A 369 -8.81 -26.27 21.73
C LEU A 369 -8.78 -27.74 21.31
N LYS A 370 -9.95 -28.31 21.04
CA LYS A 370 -10.09 -29.72 20.62
C LYS A 370 -9.32 -29.98 19.32
N MET A 371 -9.41 -29.04 18.35
CA MET A 371 -8.68 -29.15 17.07
C MET A 371 -7.17 -29.26 17.29
N VAL A 372 -6.60 -28.41 18.15
CA VAL A 372 -5.16 -28.46 18.48
C VAL A 372 -4.80 -29.78 19.15
N GLU A 373 -5.61 -30.23 20.13
CA GLU A 373 -5.38 -31.52 20.86
C GLU A 373 -5.37 -32.70 19.89
N ASP A 374 -6.34 -32.79 18.98
CA ASP A 374 -6.47 -33.92 18.07
C ASP A 374 -5.35 -33.93 17.01
N ILE A 375 -4.96 -32.76 16.49
CA ILE A 375 -3.79 -32.67 15.61
C ILE A 375 -2.54 -33.16 16.33
N LYS A 376 -2.31 -32.70 17.56
CA LYS A 376 -1.11 -33.09 18.34
C LYS A 376 -1.13 -34.56 18.77
N ALA A 377 -2.29 -35.14 18.99
CA ALA A 377 -2.42 -36.56 19.25
C ALA A 377 -2.01 -37.41 18.04
N SER A 378 -2.29 -36.93 16.83
CA SER A 378 -2.03 -37.67 15.58
C SER A 378 -0.65 -37.36 14.97
N VAL A 379 -0.19 -36.12 15.02
CA VAL A 379 1.11 -35.68 14.49
C VAL A 379 1.80 -34.78 15.53
N PRO A 380 2.42 -35.37 16.56
CA PRO A 380 3.00 -34.59 17.68
C PRO A 380 4.03 -33.53 17.26
N GLU A 381 4.80 -33.79 16.21
CA GLU A 381 5.88 -32.90 15.73
C GLU A 381 5.37 -31.78 14.85
N MET A 382 4.13 -31.85 14.33
CA MET A 382 3.59 -30.80 13.41
C MET A 382 3.54 -29.43 14.11
N HIS A 383 4.14 -28.43 13.51
CA HIS A 383 4.01 -27.05 14.00
C HIS A 383 2.61 -26.52 13.65
N ILE A 384 1.86 -26.12 14.65
CA ILE A 384 0.55 -25.51 14.46
C ILE A 384 0.71 -23.99 14.48
N HIS A 385 0.51 -23.34 13.33
CA HIS A 385 0.45 -21.90 13.13
C HIS A 385 -1.03 -21.52 12.99
N GLY A 386 -1.67 -21.09 14.04
CA GLY A 386 -3.11 -20.82 14.09
C GLY A 386 -3.37 -20.07 15.40
N PHE A 387 -4.31 -19.58 15.47
CA PHE A 387 -5.49 -18.90 15.12
C PHE A 387 -5.24 -17.39 15.13
N THR A 388 -6.00 -16.61 14.36
CA THR A 388 -5.84 -15.16 14.35
C THR A 388 -6.18 -14.55 15.72
N PRO A 389 -5.69 -13.34 16.04
CA PRO A 389 -6.14 -12.65 17.27
C PRO A 389 -7.66 -12.51 17.40
N LEU A 390 -8.38 -12.44 16.26
CA LEU A 390 -9.85 -12.41 16.29
C LEU A 390 -10.43 -13.76 16.76
N GLU A 391 -9.90 -14.88 16.25
CA GLU A 391 -10.30 -16.23 16.68
C GLU A 391 -9.97 -16.45 18.16
N ILE A 392 -8.82 -15.98 18.60
CA ILE A 392 -8.41 -16.06 20.03
C ILE A 392 -9.35 -15.24 20.91
N TRP A 393 -9.64 -13.99 20.51
CA TRP A 393 -10.53 -13.09 21.26
C TRP A 393 -11.92 -13.72 21.40
N GLN A 394 -12.51 -14.12 20.27
CA GLN A 394 -13.86 -14.71 20.22
C GLN A 394 -13.88 -16.06 20.96
N GLY A 395 -12.85 -16.88 20.77
CA GLY A 395 -12.75 -18.18 21.45
C GLY A 395 -12.74 -18.04 22.98
N ALA A 396 -11.94 -17.11 23.51
CA ALA A 396 -11.89 -16.82 24.94
C ALA A 396 -13.26 -16.36 25.46
N GLU A 397 -13.86 -15.39 24.76
CA GLU A 397 -15.15 -14.79 25.14
C GLU A 397 -16.28 -15.84 25.18
N THR A 398 -16.33 -16.77 24.21
CA THR A 398 -17.38 -17.79 24.10
C THR A 398 -17.36 -18.84 25.21
N ILE A 399 -16.24 -18.96 25.93
CA ILE A 399 -16.13 -19.92 27.04
C ILE A 399 -15.87 -19.22 28.39
N GLY A 400 -16.01 -17.90 28.41
CA GLY A 400 -15.94 -17.09 29.63
C GLY A 400 -14.56 -17.02 30.27
N LEU A 401 -13.49 -17.08 29.46
CA LEU A 401 -12.10 -16.97 29.93
C LEU A 401 -11.47 -15.65 29.48
N SER A 402 -10.48 -15.21 30.22
CA SER A 402 -9.60 -14.13 29.72
C SER A 402 -8.75 -14.65 28.54
N VAL A 403 -8.25 -13.72 27.73
CA VAL A 403 -7.33 -14.04 26.63
C VAL A 403 -6.10 -14.81 27.17
N GLU A 404 -5.58 -14.40 28.31
CA GLU A 404 -4.41 -15.03 28.92
C GLU A 404 -4.69 -16.48 29.32
N GLU A 405 -5.79 -16.72 30.01
CA GLU A 405 -6.20 -18.09 30.42
C GLU A 405 -6.40 -18.97 29.19
N TYR A 406 -7.04 -18.44 28.16
CA TYR A 406 -7.34 -19.19 26.95
C TYR A 406 -6.05 -19.53 26.17
N LEU A 407 -5.18 -18.58 26.02
CA LEU A 407 -3.87 -18.83 25.38
C LEU A 407 -3.02 -19.83 26.17
N UNK A 408 -3.14 -19.82 27.29
CA UNK A 408 -2.57 -20.65 28.11
C UNK A 408 -3.00 -21.98 27.90
N LEU A 409 -4.28 -22.27 27.75
CA LEU A 409 -4.81 -23.62 27.43
C LEU A 409 -4.37 -24.08 26.03
N LEU A 410 -4.49 -23.21 25.03
CA LEU A 410 -4.07 -23.51 23.67
C LEU A 410 -2.58 -23.86 23.59
N LYS A 411 -1.73 -23.15 24.33
CA LYS A 411 -0.29 -23.46 24.40
C LYS A 411 -0.04 -24.85 24.99
N LYS A 412 -0.73 -25.16 26.07
CA LYS A 412 -0.64 -26.49 26.71
C LYS A 412 -1.09 -27.61 25.77
N ALA A 413 -2.10 -27.34 24.96
CA ALA A 413 -2.59 -28.27 23.93
C ALA A 413 -1.58 -28.43 22.76
N GLY A 414 -0.69 -27.47 22.56
CA GLY A 414 0.37 -27.58 21.55
C GLY A 414 0.36 -26.54 20.44
N LEU A 415 -0.38 -25.42 20.64
CA LEU A 415 -0.35 -24.30 19.72
C LEU A 415 1.02 -23.60 19.72
N UNK A 416 1.56 -23.34 18.52
CA UNK A 416 2.77 -22.97 18.46
C UNK A 416 2.99 -21.63 18.30
N THR A 417 2.38 -21.07 17.20
CA THR A 417 2.51 -19.66 16.86
C THR A 417 1.17 -19.09 16.38
N LEU A 418 1.01 -17.76 16.44
CA LEU A 418 -0.18 -17.09 15.92
C LEU A 418 0.13 -16.36 14.59
N PRO A 419 -0.76 -16.44 13.59
CA PRO A 419 -0.66 -15.56 12.42
C PRO A 419 -1.02 -14.12 12.78
N GLY A 420 -0.40 -13.15 12.09
CA GLY A 420 -0.67 -11.74 12.28
C GLY A 420 -1.98 -11.25 11.63
N THR A 421 -2.67 -12.12 10.91
CA THR A 421 -3.93 -11.80 10.22
C THR A 421 -5.01 -11.32 11.20
N ALA A 422 -6.09 -10.77 10.69
CA ALA A 422 -7.05 -9.93 11.40
C ALA A 422 -6.50 -8.54 11.78
N ALA A 423 -5.19 -8.28 11.63
CA ALA A 423 -4.63 -6.91 11.70
C ALA A 423 -5.23 -6.02 10.61
N GLU A 424 -5.26 -6.51 9.39
CA GLU A 424 -5.60 -5.76 8.18
C GLU A 424 -4.82 -4.43 8.15
N ILE A 425 -5.40 -3.38 8.69
CA ILE A 425 -4.76 -2.09 8.97
C ILE A 425 -5.03 -1.72 10.44
N LEU A 426 -3.99 -1.47 11.22
CA LEU A 426 -4.10 -1.15 12.65
C LEU A 426 -4.25 0.36 12.85
N ASP A 427 -5.34 0.88 12.28
CA ASP A 427 -5.79 2.26 12.40
C ASP A 427 -7.32 2.25 12.42
N ASP A 428 -7.90 2.57 13.55
CA ASP A 428 -9.35 2.45 13.74
C ASP A 428 -10.14 3.47 12.91
N ARG A 429 -9.51 4.56 12.42
CA ARG A 429 -10.14 5.48 11.45
C ARG A 429 -10.47 4.76 10.14
N VAL A 430 -9.61 3.84 9.72
CA VAL A 430 -9.79 3.04 8.49
C VAL A 430 -10.65 1.83 8.78
N ARG A 431 -10.46 1.18 9.93
CA ARG A 431 -11.21 -0.02 10.32
C ARG A 431 -12.72 0.20 10.37
N UNK A 432 -13.03 1.30 10.64
CA UNK A 432 -14.27 1.68 10.70
C UNK A 432 -15.02 1.43 9.56
N TYR A 433 -14.37 1.67 8.40
CA TYR A 433 -14.98 1.45 7.06
C TYR A 433 -14.77 0.01 6.55
N LEU A 434 -13.60 -0.55 6.84
CA LEU A 434 -13.13 -1.81 6.26
C LEU A 434 -13.75 -3.04 6.96
N CYS A 435 -13.81 -3.01 8.27
CA CYS A 435 -14.23 -4.14 9.11
C CYS A 435 -14.75 -3.65 10.48
N PRO A 436 -15.88 -2.93 10.49
CA PRO A 436 -16.34 -2.19 11.69
C PRO A 436 -16.73 -3.08 12.88
N ASP A 437 -17.04 -4.34 12.63
CA ASP A 437 -17.48 -5.28 13.64
C ASP A 437 -16.35 -6.18 14.19
N LYS A 438 -15.10 -6.02 13.67
CA LYS A 438 -13.93 -6.79 14.16
C LYS A 438 -13.32 -6.13 15.42
N ILE A 439 -12.43 -6.88 16.06
CA ILE A 439 -11.62 -6.35 17.18
C ILE A 439 -10.88 -5.07 16.75
N THR A 440 -10.72 -4.17 17.69
CA THR A 440 -9.99 -2.90 17.50
C THR A 440 -8.49 -3.15 17.36
N SER A 441 -7.77 -2.11 16.92
CA SER A 441 -6.29 -2.15 16.86
C SER A 441 -5.68 -2.44 18.24
N SER A 442 -6.24 -1.87 19.30
CA SER A 442 -5.76 -2.10 20.67
C SER A 442 -6.05 -3.51 21.17
N GLN A 443 -7.21 -4.08 20.84
CA GLN A 443 -7.53 -5.48 21.18
C GLN A 443 -6.59 -6.45 20.46
N TRP A 444 -6.32 -6.19 19.16
CA TRP A 444 -5.35 -7.00 18.40
C TRP A 444 -3.96 -6.97 19.05
N ALA A 445 -3.48 -5.77 19.38
CA ALA A 445 -2.17 -5.61 20.03
C ALA A 445 -2.13 -6.32 21.40
N TYR A 446 -3.21 -6.21 22.17
CA TYR A 446 -3.33 -6.88 23.48
C TYR A 446 -3.20 -8.41 23.34
N VAL A 447 -3.91 -9.02 22.38
CA VAL A 447 -3.81 -10.48 22.16
C VAL A 447 -2.35 -10.86 21.82
N MET A 448 -1.69 -10.07 20.96
CA MET A 448 -0.28 -10.34 20.59
C MET A 448 0.66 -10.17 21.77
N GLU A 449 0.51 -9.11 22.57
CA GLU A 449 1.33 -8.90 23.77
C GLU A 449 1.17 -10.07 24.77
N VAL A 450 -0.05 -10.52 25.02
CA VAL A 450 -0.33 -11.66 25.91
C VAL A 450 0.30 -12.94 25.34
N ALA A 451 0.10 -13.23 24.07
CA ALA A 451 0.69 -14.41 23.41
C ALA A 451 2.22 -14.41 23.55
N HIS A 452 2.85 -13.28 23.23
CA HIS A 452 4.31 -13.13 23.32
C HIS A 452 4.84 -13.33 24.75
N ASN A 453 4.15 -12.76 25.74
CA ASN A 453 4.54 -12.90 27.15
C ASN A 453 4.42 -14.34 27.64
N LEU A 454 3.49 -15.10 27.05
CA LEU A 454 3.38 -16.55 27.28
C LEU A 454 4.41 -17.35 26.48
N GLY A 455 5.23 -16.71 25.64
CA GLY A 455 6.25 -17.38 24.81
C GLY A 455 5.70 -17.95 23.50
N ILE A 456 4.47 -17.59 23.11
CA ILE A 456 3.90 -17.92 21.80
C ILE A 456 4.30 -16.81 20.84
N LYS A 457 5.17 -17.09 19.87
CA LYS A 457 5.60 -16.13 18.85
C LYS A 457 4.49 -15.92 17.82
N SER A 458 4.61 -14.85 17.03
CA SER A 458 3.64 -14.58 15.95
C SER A 458 4.28 -13.88 14.75
N THR A 459 3.52 -13.82 13.65
CA THR A 459 3.86 -12.96 12.52
C THR A 459 3.18 -11.59 12.70
N ALA A 460 3.62 -10.59 11.95
CA ALA A 460 2.97 -9.29 11.85
C ALA A 460 2.55 -9.08 10.39
N THR A 461 1.27 -8.81 10.14
CA THR A 461 0.77 -8.60 8.78
C THR A 461 0.20 -7.20 8.62
N ILE A 462 0.31 -6.64 7.41
CA ILE A 462 -0.43 -5.44 7.01
C ILE A 462 -1.13 -5.73 5.67
N MET A 463 -2.43 -5.43 5.56
CA MET A 463 -3.13 -5.43 4.28
C MET A 463 -3.26 -3.97 3.83
N PHE A 464 -2.88 -3.68 2.57
CA PHE A 464 -2.76 -2.30 2.09
C PHE A 464 -3.25 -2.13 0.65
N GLY A 465 -3.67 -0.89 0.30
CA GLY A 465 -4.16 -0.53 -1.02
C GLY A 465 -5.68 -0.65 -1.17
N HIS A 466 -6.45 -0.53 -0.07
CA HIS A 466 -7.91 -0.63 -0.07
C HIS A 466 -8.62 0.72 0.13
N ILE A 467 -8.67 1.24 1.36
CA ILE A 467 -9.21 2.56 1.74
C ILE A 467 -8.24 3.26 2.72
N ASP A 468 -7.06 2.73 2.82
CA ASP A 468 -5.96 3.19 3.65
C ASP A 468 -5.28 4.43 3.05
N ASP A 469 -4.48 5.07 3.86
CA ASP A 469 -3.71 6.27 3.56
C ASP A 469 -2.30 6.13 4.15
N ILE A 470 -1.43 7.06 3.83
CA ILE A 470 -0.04 7.05 4.31
C ILE A 470 0.02 7.07 5.84
N ASP A 471 -0.81 7.88 6.49
CA ASP A 471 -0.82 7.96 7.96
C ASP A 471 -1.26 6.64 8.60
N SER A 472 -2.21 5.93 7.99
CA SER A 472 -2.61 4.61 8.49
C SER A 472 -1.49 3.57 8.35
N TRP A 473 -0.66 3.65 7.31
CA TRP A 473 0.54 2.81 7.17
C TRP A 473 1.56 3.12 8.28
N VAL A 474 1.81 4.40 8.54
CA VAL A 474 2.73 4.85 9.61
C VAL A 474 2.21 4.37 10.97
N ASN A 475 0.91 4.56 11.26
CA ASN A 475 0.29 4.13 12.52
C ASN A 475 0.40 2.62 12.70
N HIS A 476 0.15 1.85 11.64
CA HIS A 476 0.27 0.39 11.65
C HIS A 476 1.71 -0.05 12.00
N PHE A 477 2.70 0.48 11.27
CA PHE A 477 4.11 0.15 11.51
C PHE A 477 4.54 0.54 12.93
N SER A 478 4.08 1.71 13.40
CA SER A 478 4.37 2.22 14.74
C SER A 478 3.80 1.29 15.82
N LEU A 479 2.57 0.81 15.66
CA LEU A 479 1.96 -0.12 16.62
C LEU A 479 2.71 -1.47 16.66
N ILE A 480 3.06 -2.03 15.49
CA ILE A 480 3.87 -3.26 15.43
C ILE A 480 5.22 -3.05 16.15
N LYS A 481 5.90 -1.93 15.87
CA LYS A 481 7.19 -1.62 16.50
C LYS A 481 7.06 -1.48 18.02
N ASN A 482 5.97 -0.87 18.49
CA ASN A 482 5.67 -0.72 19.91
C ASN A 482 5.48 -2.10 20.60
N VAL A 483 4.66 -2.98 20.02
CA VAL A 483 4.47 -4.34 20.55
C VAL A 483 5.80 -5.10 20.53
N GLN A 484 6.56 -5.03 19.43
CA GLN A 484 7.85 -5.71 19.28
C GLN A 484 8.85 -5.22 20.34
N SER A 485 8.91 -3.91 20.60
CA SER A 485 9.85 -3.35 21.58
C SER A 485 9.58 -3.84 23.01
N LYS A 486 8.33 -4.15 23.34
CA LYS A 486 7.91 -4.66 24.65
C LYS A 486 8.16 -6.17 24.78
N THR A 487 7.98 -6.93 23.70
CA THR A 487 7.80 -8.38 23.80
C THR A 487 8.82 -9.19 23.01
N ASN A 488 9.43 -8.60 21.99
CA ASN A 488 10.31 -9.27 21.03
C ASN A 488 9.67 -10.57 20.49
N GLY A 489 8.35 -10.53 20.21
CA GLY A 489 7.57 -11.73 19.86
C GLY A 489 7.30 -11.94 18.39
N PHE A 490 7.36 -10.89 17.56
CA PHE A 490 7.15 -11.04 16.11
C PHE A 490 8.39 -11.65 15.44
N THR A 491 8.18 -12.66 14.61
CA THR A 491 9.24 -13.36 13.86
C THR A 491 9.46 -12.76 12.46
N GLU A 492 8.43 -12.15 11.90
CA GLU A 492 8.47 -11.59 10.52
C GLU A 492 7.39 -10.53 10.32
N VAL A 493 7.58 -9.71 9.29
CA VAL A 493 6.56 -8.78 8.77
C VAL A 493 6.14 -9.27 7.39
N VAL A 494 4.82 -9.36 7.16
CA VAL A 494 4.23 -9.86 5.92
C VAL A 494 3.31 -8.79 5.33
N PRO A 495 3.78 -7.96 4.40
CA PRO A 495 2.90 -7.06 3.69
C PRO A 495 2.02 -7.83 2.68
N LEU A 496 0.71 -7.63 2.79
CA LEU A 496 -0.31 -8.33 2.01
C LEU A 496 -1.05 -7.33 1.11
N PRO A 497 -0.65 -7.17 -0.15
CA PRO A 497 -1.37 -6.24 -1.03
C PRO A 497 -2.82 -6.69 -1.24
N PHE A 498 -3.74 -5.74 -1.20
CA PHE A 498 -5.18 -5.99 -1.30
C PHE A 498 -5.56 -6.51 -2.68
N VAL A 499 -6.13 -7.70 -2.73
CA VAL A 499 -6.70 -8.32 -3.95
C VAL A 499 -8.18 -7.93 -4.02
N HIS A 500 -8.52 -7.10 -4.99
CA HIS A 500 -9.80 -6.38 -4.99
C HIS A 500 -10.95 -7.09 -5.73
N MET A 501 -10.65 -7.93 -6.74
CA MET A 501 -11.62 -8.37 -7.75
C MET A 501 -12.86 -9.05 -7.18
N GLY A 502 -12.69 -9.88 -6.13
CA GLY A 502 -13.81 -10.56 -5.44
C GLY A 502 -14.23 -9.91 -4.13
N SER A 503 -13.67 -8.77 -3.79
CA SER A 503 -13.90 -8.09 -2.51
C SER A 503 -15.23 -7.32 -2.53
N PRO A 504 -16.14 -7.53 -1.54
CA PRO A 504 -17.41 -6.81 -1.50
C PRO A 504 -17.27 -5.28 -1.51
N ILE A 505 -16.31 -4.71 -0.79
CA ILE A 505 -16.12 -3.26 -0.70
C ILE A 505 -15.73 -2.66 -2.06
N TYR A 506 -14.92 -3.38 -2.85
CA TYR A 506 -14.56 -2.94 -4.20
C TYR A 506 -15.74 -3.07 -5.16
N LEU A 507 -16.46 -4.20 -5.11
CA LEU A 507 -17.65 -4.43 -5.96
C LEU A 507 -18.74 -3.40 -5.70
N GLN A 508 -18.79 -2.85 -4.48
CA GLN A 508 -19.68 -1.73 -4.12
C GLN A 508 -19.14 -0.36 -4.52
N GLY A 509 -17.94 -0.29 -5.12
CA GLY A 509 -17.31 0.98 -5.52
C GLY A 509 -16.75 1.80 -4.37
N LYS A 510 -16.42 1.17 -3.24
CA LYS A 510 -16.04 1.84 -1.98
C LYS A 510 -14.57 1.68 -1.61
N SER A 511 -13.73 1.22 -2.54
CA SER A 511 -12.29 1.07 -2.27
C SER A 511 -11.45 1.31 -3.52
N MET A 512 -10.16 1.46 -3.30
CA MET A 512 -9.14 1.43 -4.35
C MET A 512 -9.04 0.01 -4.95
N PRO A 513 -8.48 -0.13 -6.17
CA PRO A 513 -8.31 -1.44 -6.82
C PRO A 513 -6.95 -2.09 -6.45
N GLY A 514 -6.61 -2.12 -5.18
CA GLY A 514 -5.32 -2.60 -4.68
C GLY A 514 -4.22 -1.55 -4.82
N PRO A 515 -3.03 -1.81 -4.28
CA PRO A 515 -1.89 -0.88 -4.46
C PRO A 515 -1.32 -0.95 -5.88
N THR A 516 -0.56 0.08 -6.26
CA THR A 516 0.29 0.04 -7.46
C THR A 516 1.56 -0.77 -7.17
N TRP A 517 2.30 -1.15 -8.23
CA TRP A 517 3.57 -1.87 -8.06
C TRP A 517 4.59 -1.03 -7.27
N ASP A 518 4.66 0.26 -7.55
CA ASP A 518 5.51 1.20 -6.80
C ASP A 518 5.21 1.17 -5.28
N GLU A 519 3.92 1.13 -4.93
CA GLU A 519 3.49 1.06 -3.53
C GLU A 519 3.86 -0.29 -2.90
N VAL A 520 3.79 -1.37 -3.68
CA VAL A 520 4.23 -2.70 -3.21
C VAL A 520 5.73 -2.69 -2.92
N VAL A 521 6.55 -2.18 -3.85
CA VAL A 521 8.01 -2.07 -3.64
C VAL A 521 8.29 -1.21 -2.39
N LEU A 522 7.62 -0.06 -2.31
CA LEU A 522 7.84 0.91 -1.24
C LEU A 522 7.54 0.32 0.14
N ILE A 523 6.39 -0.36 0.31
CA ILE A 523 6.01 -0.87 1.62
C ILE A 523 6.93 -2.01 2.09
N HIS A 524 7.39 -2.88 1.18
CA HIS A 524 8.33 -3.95 1.54
C HIS A 524 9.70 -3.36 1.90
N SER A 525 10.18 -2.39 1.12
CA SER A 525 11.45 -1.71 1.38
C SER A 525 11.43 -0.97 2.71
N LEU A 526 10.34 -0.23 2.98
CA LEU A 526 10.22 0.53 4.23
C LEU A 526 9.96 -0.38 5.43
N ALA A 527 9.35 -1.55 5.26
CA ALA A 527 9.31 -2.56 6.30
C ALA A 527 10.74 -2.99 6.68
N ARG A 528 11.60 -3.28 5.69
CA ARG A 528 13.02 -3.61 5.96
C ARG A 528 13.72 -2.48 6.72
N ILE A 529 13.61 -1.26 6.24
CA ILE A 529 14.29 -0.09 6.83
C ILE A 529 13.80 0.18 8.26
N TYR A 530 12.49 0.20 8.45
CA TYR A 530 11.88 0.58 9.74
C TYR A 530 12.09 -0.47 10.83
N PHE A 531 12.07 -1.77 10.45
CA PHE A 531 12.18 -2.88 11.40
C PHE A 531 13.58 -3.50 11.47
N VAL A 532 14.59 -2.96 10.78
CA VAL A 532 15.93 -3.55 10.59
C VAL A 532 16.60 -4.06 11.88
N ASN A 533 16.37 -3.39 13.00
CA ASN A 533 16.96 -3.76 14.28
C ASN A 533 16.00 -4.47 15.24
N SER A 534 14.79 -4.82 14.77
CA SER A 534 13.75 -5.39 15.64
C SER A 534 13.08 -6.64 15.06
N ILE A 535 12.81 -6.68 13.74
CA ILE A 535 12.21 -7.86 13.08
C ILE A 535 13.05 -8.13 11.82
N ASN A 536 13.74 -9.25 11.80
CA ASN A 536 14.72 -9.55 10.73
C ASN A 536 14.07 -9.99 9.42
N ASN A 537 12.88 -10.61 9.46
CA ASN A 537 12.34 -11.26 8.27
C ASN A 537 11.21 -10.45 7.66
N ILE A 538 11.35 -10.14 6.38
CA ILE A 538 10.31 -9.48 5.58
C ILE A 538 9.91 -10.46 4.48
N GLN A 539 8.62 -10.82 4.45
CA GLN A 539 8.09 -11.83 3.54
C GLN A 539 7.35 -11.19 2.36
N ALA A 540 7.53 -11.72 1.15
CA ALA A 540 6.67 -11.40 0.00
C ALA A 540 5.64 -12.51 -0.21
N SER A 541 4.38 -12.11 -0.39
CA SER A 541 3.25 -13.05 -0.56
C SER A 541 3.07 -13.42 -2.05
N TRP A 542 3.61 -14.56 -2.47
CA TRP A 542 3.52 -15.03 -3.87
C TRP A 542 2.07 -15.21 -4.35
N VAL A 543 1.16 -15.60 -3.48
CA VAL A 543 -0.26 -15.79 -3.86
C VAL A 543 -0.93 -14.50 -4.34
N LYS A 544 -0.39 -13.35 -3.95
CA LYS A 544 -0.92 -12.03 -4.31
C LYS A 544 -0.09 -11.35 -5.40
N LEU A 545 1.18 -11.67 -5.51
CA LEU A 545 2.16 -10.99 -6.35
C LEU A 545 2.59 -11.81 -7.57
N GLY A 546 2.30 -13.11 -7.56
CA GLY A 546 2.85 -14.06 -8.53
C GLY A 546 4.33 -14.35 -8.24
N HIS A 547 4.88 -15.33 -8.93
CA HIS A 547 6.28 -15.72 -8.79
C HIS A 547 7.23 -14.59 -9.21
N ASP A 548 6.91 -13.92 -10.33
CA ASP A 548 7.71 -12.79 -10.84
C ASP A 548 7.76 -11.63 -9.83
N GLY A 549 6.59 -11.24 -9.27
CA GLY A 549 6.53 -10.16 -8.27
C GLY A 549 7.27 -10.49 -6.99
N ALA A 550 7.09 -11.71 -6.50
CA ALA A 550 7.78 -12.18 -5.29
C ALA A 550 9.30 -12.21 -5.50
N GLY A 551 9.75 -12.69 -6.66
CA GLY A 551 11.18 -12.70 -7.05
C GLY A 551 11.78 -11.30 -7.07
N LYS A 552 11.13 -10.35 -7.75
CA LYS A 552 11.63 -8.97 -7.87
C LYS A 552 11.79 -8.27 -6.51
N LEU A 553 10.92 -8.58 -5.54
CA LEU A 553 11.00 -7.99 -4.21
C LEU A 553 12.22 -8.48 -3.40
N LEU A 554 12.88 -9.56 -3.82
CA LEU A 554 14.15 -10.01 -3.23
C LEU A 554 15.26 -8.96 -3.39
N HIS A 555 15.07 -7.99 -4.30
CA HIS A 555 15.98 -6.84 -4.47
C HIS A 555 15.46 -5.56 -3.76
N ALA A 556 14.38 -5.69 -2.99
CA ALA A 556 13.74 -4.57 -2.28
C ALA A 556 13.64 -4.83 -0.77
N GLY A 557 14.58 -5.61 -0.22
CA GLY A 557 14.68 -5.86 1.22
C GLY A 557 13.99 -7.12 1.72
N VAL A 558 13.34 -7.89 0.85
CA VAL A 558 12.66 -9.15 1.19
C VAL A 558 13.70 -10.28 1.32
N ASN A 559 13.53 -11.16 2.33
CA ASN A 559 14.38 -12.35 2.54
C ASN A 559 13.58 -13.63 2.77
N ASP A 560 12.25 -13.60 2.58
CA ASP A 560 11.40 -14.77 2.78
C ASP A 560 10.26 -14.79 1.77
N LEU A 561 9.95 -15.95 1.23
CA LEU A 561 8.85 -16.13 0.26
C LEU A 561 7.64 -16.83 0.86
N GLY A 562 7.65 -17.07 2.18
CA GLY A 562 6.55 -17.71 2.87
C GLY A 562 6.52 -19.21 2.65
N GLY A 563 5.34 -19.77 2.57
CA GLY A 563 5.16 -21.20 2.52
C GLY A 563 4.58 -21.75 1.22
N THR A 564 4.70 -23.06 1.05
CA THR A 564 4.11 -23.81 -0.07
C THR A 564 2.59 -23.66 -0.13
N LEU A 565 1.94 -23.46 1.03
CA LEU A 565 0.52 -23.14 1.19
C LEU A 565 -0.45 -24.11 0.51
N ILE A 566 -0.12 -25.37 0.39
CA ILE A 566 -0.97 -26.38 -0.28
C ILE A 566 -2.46 -26.11 0.05
N ASN A 567 -3.30 -25.91 -0.98
CA ASN A 567 -4.74 -25.60 -0.88
C ASN A 567 -5.07 -24.19 -0.34
N GLU A 568 -4.29 -23.16 -0.71
CA GLU A 568 -4.62 -21.76 -0.34
C GLU A 568 -5.91 -21.31 -1.04
N ASN A 569 -6.95 -20.97 -0.27
CA ASN A 569 -8.27 -20.64 -0.79
C ASN A 569 -8.68 -19.18 -0.58
N ILE A 570 -8.08 -18.47 0.37
CA ILE A 570 -8.52 -17.13 0.79
C ILE A 570 -8.23 -16.09 -0.30
N SER A 571 -7.02 -16.08 -0.84
CA SER A 571 -6.64 -15.15 -1.92
C SER A 571 -7.36 -15.50 -3.22
N ARG A 572 -7.52 -16.79 -3.51
CA ARG A 572 -8.28 -17.26 -4.67
C ARG A 572 -9.73 -16.77 -4.62
N ALA A 573 -10.38 -16.86 -3.46
CA ALA A 573 -11.76 -16.37 -3.27
C ALA A 573 -11.88 -14.86 -3.49
N SER A 574 -10.79 -14.11 -3.26
CA SER A 574 -10.71 -12.67 -3.52
C SER A 574 -10.38 -12.34 -4.98
N GLY A 575 -10.11 -13.36 -5.80
CA GLY A 575 -9.88 -13.22 -7.24
C GLY A 575 -8.42 -13.32 -7.68
N ALA A 576 -7.51 -13.74 -6.80
CA ALA A 576 -6.10 -13.96 -7.18
C ALA A 576 -5.97 -15.14 -8.16
N ASP A 577 -5.13 -15.00 -9.18
CA ASP A 577 -4.95 -15.94 -10.28
C ASP A 577 -3.53 -16.56 -10.31
N HIS A 578 -2.88 -16.69 -9.15
CA HIS A 578 -1.51 -17.20 -9.04
C HIS A 578 -1.42 -18.64 -8.50
N GLY A 579 -2.55 -19.35 -8.45
CA GLY A 579 -2.61 -20.72 -7.96
C GLY A 579 -2.83 -20.83 -6.45
N GLN A 580 -2.80 -22.07 -5.98
CA GLN A 580 -3.09 -22.41 -4.56
C GLN A 580 -1.89 -23.06 -3.88
N GLU A 581 -0.81 -23.30 -4.62
CA GLU A 581 0.41 -23.94 -4.13
C GLU A 581 1.61 -23.45 -4.92
N THR A 582 2.74 -23.28 -4.26
CA THR A 582 4.07 -23.17 -4.88
C THR A 582 4.93 -24.33 -4.34
N THR A 583 5.42 -25.17 -5.23
CA THR A 583 6.25 -26.31 -4.83
C THR A 583 7.64 -25.86 -4.38
N GLU A 584 8.33 -26.74 -3.66
CA GLU A 584 9.72 -26.48 -3.23
C GLU A 584 10.62 -26.18 -4.43
N ASP A 585 10.51 -26.93 -5.52
CA ASP A 585 11.30 -26.73 -6.75
C ASP A 585 11.02 -25.34 -7.37
N GLN A 586 9.77 -24.91 -7.35
CA GLN A 586 9.41 -23.57 -7.85
C GLN A 586 10.02 -22.48 -6.98
N PHE A 587 10.02 -22.61 -5.65
CA PHE A 587 10.70 -21.65 -4.77
C PHE A 587 12.20 -21.59 -5.08
N ILE A 588 12.85 -22.75 -5.22
CA ILE A 588 14.27 -22.82 -5.59
C ILE A 588 14.50 -22.07 -6.90
N GLN A 589 13.67 -22.34 -7.91
CA GLN A 589 13.78 -21.69 -9.22
C GLN A 589 13.61 -20.16 -9.12
N ILE A 590 12.58 -19.68 -8.40
CA ILE A 590 12.35 -18.23 -8.20
C ILE A 590 13.61 -17.58 -7.57
N ILE A 591 14.11 -18.19 -6.51
CA ILE A 591 15.22 -17.62 -5.72
C ILE A 591 16.51 -17.63 -6.53
N GLU A 592 16.83 -18.74 -7.20
CA GLU A 592 18.04 -18.88 -8.02
C GLU A 592 18.01 -17.96 -9.26
N SER A 593 16.83 -17.75 -9.87
CA SER A 593 16.70 -16.83 -11.02
C SER A 593 17.04 -15.37 -10.66
N GLU A 594 16.92 -15.02 -9.38
CA GLU A 594 17.27 -13.70 -8.87
C GLU A 594 18.70 -13.65 -8.28
N ASN A 595 19.51 -14.69 -8.53
CA ASN A 595 20.90 -14.83 -8.04
C ASN A 595 20.99 -14.82 -6.51
N LYS A 596 20.02 -15.47 -5.84
CA LYS A 596 19.96 -15.64 -4.38
C LYS A 596 20.07 -17.12 -4.02
N ASN A 597 20.28 -17.42 -2.74
CA ASN A 597 20.46 -18.77 -2.20
C ASN A 597 19.19 -19.26 -1.50
N PRO A 598 18.52 -20.32 -2.01
CA PRO A 598 17.33 -20.85 -1.35
C PRO A 598 17.68 -21.62 -0.08
N ILE A 599 16.93 -21.36 1.00
CA ILE A 599 17.09 -22.05 2.30
C ILE A 599 15.72 -22.44 2.84
N LEU A 600 15.56 -23.73 3.13
CA LEU A 600 14.37 -24.24 3.82
C LEU A 600 14.46 -23.90 5.32
N ARG A 601 13.42 -23.30 5.88
CA ARG A 601 13.36 -22.93 7.30
C ARG A 601 12.21 -23.59 8.04
N ASN A 602 12.31 -23.61 9.38
CA ASN A 602 11.14 -23.86 10.21
C ASN A 602 10.37 -22.56 10.48
N THR A 603 9.17 -22.65 11.05
CA THR A 603 8.28 -21.51 11.34
C THR A 603 8.95 -20.43 12.20
N LEU A 604 9.77 -20.84 13.16
CA LEU A 604 10.38 -19.95 14.16
C LEU A 604 11.70 -19.33 13.71
N TYR A 605 12.18 -19.62 12.49
CA TYR A 605 13.48 -19.13 11.97
C TYR A 605 14.65 -19.55 12.89
N THR A 606 14.56 -20.71 13.51
CA THR A 606 15.60 -21.25 14.41
C THR A 606 16.36 -22.41 13.79
N LYS A 607 15.83 -23.02 12.73
CA LYS A 607 16.46 -24.13 12.01
C LYS A 607 16.40 -23.83 10.52
N PHE A 608 17.53 -24.03 9.85
CA PHE A 608 17.70 -23.81 8.41
C PHE A 608 18.40 -25.03 7.81
N SER A 609 17.96 -25.45 6.63
CA SER A 609 18.56 -26.56 5.87
C SER A 609 18.90 -26.10 4.46
N GLU A 610 20.10 -26.42 3.98
CA GLU A 610 20.48 -26.21 2.58
C GLU A 610 19.59 -27.10 1.71
N THR A 611 19.19 -26.60 0.56
CA THR A 611 18.37 -27.37 -0.39
C THR A 611 19.22 -28.40 -1.14
N LYS A 612 18.59 -29.44 -1.67
CA LYS A 612 19.27 -30.53 -2.39
C LYS A 612 20.19 -30.02 -3.51
N ASN A 613 19.78 -28.99 -4.24
CA ASN A 613 20.58 -28.43 -5.33
C ASN A 613 21.87 -27.74 -4.87
N THR A 614 21.88 -27.21 -3.65
CA THR A 614 23.08 -26.58 -3.08
C THR A 614 24.12 -27.66 -2.70
N LEU A 615 23.66 -28.86 -2.33
CA LEU A 615 24.55 -29.97 -1.97
C LEU A 615 25.22 -30.59 -3.21
N GLU A 616 24.59 -30.54 -4.38
CA GLU A 616 25.17 -31.08 -5.64
C GLU A 616 26.18 -30.11 -6.29
N LYS A 617 26.16 -28.81 -5.93
CA LYS A 617 27.08 -27.79 -6.47
C LYS A 617 28.35 -27.62 -5.62
N LYS A 618 28.47 -28.27 -4.45
CA LYS A 618 29.67 -28.31 -3.60
C LYS A 618 30.46 -29.59 -3.88
#